data_aaab0fab51b8f7b2edc4ea8598f6888f
#
_entry.id   aaab0fab51b8f7b2edc4ea8598f6888f
#
_cell.length_a   1.000
_cell.length_b   1.000
_cell.length_c   1.000
_cell.angle_alpha   90.00
_cell.angle_beta   90.00
_cell.angle_gamma   90.00
#
_symmetry.space_group_name_H-M   'P 1'
#
loop_
_entity.id
_entity.type
_entity.pdbx_description
1 polymer ?
#
loop_
_entity_poly.entity_id
_entity_poly.type
_entity_poly.pdbx_seq_one_letter_code
_entity_poly.pdbx_strand_id
1 'polypeptide(L)'
;MRLPRIPVRLLALVPSLVVLASLLAGCSSGPPVLAKIGDRTITADDFTDVASRSQGQYPGSPDSAKAALLEDLVKREMLVGEALKRNLVSKEQQARMLQQAQEQLALRALIQHLAPSDVPVSDAEVQALYRQRANETHTLVVFTPDRAACDQALEEIQRGADFGATADRFNTTGMTPKGGDLGFVAPGTLMPTLDTAMRDSPVGKVIGPIESPSDGWFLVKVLARRPRQQEPFEQVREMLRQGLRQGKQRVLLNRVQHDLLSQYHVTLEPKAAQALFARYNAPKDTMAVGTSRVAVPAAPTSEEARQVLVRYDGADGKRGAYTLSEAVEDLRDPSKVQPNFSILPMIDQWLKNMALQRIAMIEARRQHLGEEPALARQARGQVENVLLQSAYETLVLATATINADDVRSAYLRHAAQLLGKDGAPIEYAKLNPNIQQALQAEAVEFARERRLKQLTDSLQLRLKPTLYRDRLKRIPWPVRPAEPGK
;
A
#
# COMPACT_ATOMS: atom_id res chain seq x y z
N MET A 1 55.85 45.49 2.81
CA MET A 1 56.92 45.67 3.81
C MET A 1 57.13 44.36 4.53
N ARG A 2 58.24 43.76 4.23
CA ARG A 2 59.02 42.68 4.80
C ARG A 2 58.55 41.93 6.02
N LEU A 3 58.54 40.59 5.85
CA LEU A 3 58.65 39.52 6.86
C LEU A 3 59.90 39.77 7.82
N PRO A 4 59.99 39.08 8.97
CA PRO A 4 61.04 38.10 9.05
C PRO A 4 60.64 36.72 9.62
N ARG A 5 61.52 35.79 9.26
CA ARG A 5 61.67 34.39 9.52
C ARG A 5 62.47 34.06 10.79
N ILE A 6 62.10 32.85 11.43
CA ILE A 6 63.04 31.80 11.91
C ILE A 6 63.54 31.96 13.39
N PRO A 7 63.95 30.91 14.18
CA PRO A 7 64.30 29.52 13.80
C PRO A 7 63.76 28.36 14.70
N VAL A 8 63.89 27.17 14.11
CA VAL A 8 63.88 25.84 14.72
C VAL A 8 65.00 25.65 15.75
N ARG A 9 64.68 25.00 16.89
CA ARG A 9 65.67 24.18 17.62
C ARG A 9 64.97 22.93 18.20
N LEU A 10 65.50 21.78 17.75
CA LEU A 10 65.35 20.44 18.33
C LEU A 10 65.77 20.43 19.79
N LEU A 11 64.99 19.66 20.59
CA LEU A 11 65.62 18.84 21.66
C LEU A 11 64.74 17.61 21.89
N ALA A 12 65.34 16.46 21.63
CA ALA A 12 64.81 15.14 21.92
C ALA A 12 64.91 14.84 23.42
N LEU A 13 63.89 14.22 23.95
CA LEU A 13 63.94 13.36 25.13
C LEU A 13 62.74 12.38 25.14
N VAL A 14 63.05 11.13 24.91
CA VAL A 14 62.28 9.92 25.20
C VAL A 14 62.89 9.40 26.53
N PRO A 15 62.25 8.67 27.44
CA PRO A 15 61.07 7.80 27.34
C PRO A 15 60.14 7.85 28.59
N SER A 16 58.93 7.37 28.44
CA SER A 16 58.34 6.44 29.42
C SER A 16 57.10 5.77 28.82
N LEU A 17 57.27 4.55 28.47
CA LEU A 17 56.27 3.57 28.07
C LEU A 17 55.38 3.29 29.29
N VAL A 18 54.16 3.85 29.35
CA VAL A 18 53.08 3.35 30.16
C VAL A 18 52.03 2.80 29.20
N VAL A 19 52.12 1.49 28.97
CA VAL A 19 51.08 0.71 28.31
C VAL A 19 49.87 0.68 29.29
N LEU A 20 48.98 1.63 29.09
CA LEU A 20 47.65 1.57 29.65
C LEU A 20 46.81 0.82 28.63
N ALA A 21 46.77 -0.49 28.74
CA ALA A 21 45.80 -1.34 28.05
C ALA A 21 44.40 -1.00 28.56
N SER A 22 43.83 0.10 28.04
CA SER A 22 42.44 0.39 28.18
C SER A 22 41.68 -0.68 27.38
N LEU A 23 41.11 -1.60 28.11
CA LEU A 23 40.05 -2.48 27.62
C LEU A 23 38.93 -1.60 27.03
N LEU A 24 39.07 -1.22 25.78
CA LEU A 24 37.94 -0.77 24.98
C LEU A 24 37.04 -1.99 24.79
N ALA A 25 36.18 -2.25 25.80
CA ALA A 25 34.94 -2.97 25.56
C ALA A 25 34.21 -2.15 24.50
N GLY A 26 34.38 -2.53 23.23
CA GLY A 26 33.67 -1.94 22.12
C GLY A 26 32.18 -2.06 22.40
N CYS A 27 31.56 -0.94 22.77
CA CYS A 27 30.11 -0.81 22.63
C CYS A 27 29.80 -1.02 21.16
N SER A 28 29.39 -2.23 20.80
CA SER A 28 28.76 -2.47 19.51
C SER A 28 27.49 -1.62 19.49
N SER A 29 27.49 -0.57 18.70
CA SER A 29 26.38 0.40 18.58
C SER A 29 25.13 -0.16 17.90
N GLY A 30 25.02 -1.48 17.77
CA GLY A 30 23.89 -2.15 17.17
C GLY A 30 22.89 -2.75 18.18
N PRO A 31 21.67 -3.05 17.78
CA PRO A 31 20.68 -3.68 18.64
C PRO A 31 21.17 -5.03 19.17
N PRO A 32 20.83 -5.40 20.40
CA PRO A 32 21.27 -6.66 21.02
C PRO A 32 20.89 -7.88 20.17
N VAL A 33 21.83 -8.79 19.93
CA VAL A 33 21.57 -10.06 19.25
C VAL A 33 20.89 -11.03 20.24
N LEU A 34 19.74 -11.60 19.85
CA LEU A 34 18.92 -12.54 20.61
C LEU A 34 19.18 -14.01 20.21
N ALA A 35 19.52 -14.23 18.94
CA ALA A 35 19.92 -15.55 18.45
C ALA A 35 20.96 -15.42 17.34
N LYS A 36 21.82 -16.46 17.24
CA LYS A 36 22.79 -16.62 16.14
C LYS A 36 22.55 -17.97 15.48
N ILE A 37 22.41 -18.00 14.15
CA ILE A 37 22.10 -19.18 13.36
C ILE A 37 23.09 -19.22 12.17
N GLY A 38 24.21 -19.92 12.30
CA GLY A 38 25.30 -19.84 11.35
C GLY A 38 25.77 -18.38 11.18
N ASP A 39 25.69 -17.85 9.96
CA ASP A 39 26.06 -16.46 9.64
C ASP A 39 24.90 -15.45 9.83
N ARG A 40 23.71 -15.91 10.17
CA ARG A 40 22.52 -15.09 10.39
C ARG A 40 22.30 -14.79 11.87
N THR A 41 21.69 -13.64 12.15
CA THR A 41 21.38 -13.22 13.50
C THR A 41 19.96 -12.69 13.58
N ILE A 42 19.32 -12.87 14.75
CA ILE A 42 18.06 -12.24 15.11
C ILE A 42 18.39 -11.18 16.17
N THR A 43 18.09 -9.94 15.88
CA THR A 43 18.32 -8.82 16.80
C THR A 43 17.07 -8.53 17.65
N ALA A 44 17.23 -7.70 18.67
CA ALA A 44 16.10 -7.23 19.47
C ALA A 44 15.07 -6.44 18.64
N ASP A 45 15.54 -5.67 17.65
CA ASP A 45 14.68 -4.92 16.74
C ASP A 45 13.87 -5.87 15.85
N ASP A 46 14.51 -6.87 15.24
CA ASP A 46 13.82 -7.87 14.41
C ASP A 46 12.73 -8.60 15.22
N PHE A 47 13.06 -8.98 16.46
CA PHE A 47 12.12 -9.61 17.38
C PHE A 47 10.94 -8.70 17.72
N THR A 48 11.21 -7.43 18.08
CA THR A 48 10.19 -6.46 18.49
C THR A 48 9.26 -6.12 17.32
N ASP A 49 9.81 -5.98 16.11
CA ASP A 49 9.05 -5.74 14.89
C ASP A 49 8.04 -6.87 14.60
N VAL A 50 8.42 -8.13 14.87
CA VAL A 50 7.50 -9.26 14.71
C VAL A 50 6.54 -9.39 15.89
N ALA A 51 7.02 -9.22 17.13
CA ALA A 51 6.21 -9.31 18.32
C ALA A 51 5.03 -8.32 18.32
N SER A 52 5.27 -7.09 17.84
CA SER A 52 4.22 -6.06 17.74
C SER A 52 3.06 -6.45 16.79
N ARG A 53 3.35 -7.25 15.77
CA ARG A 53 2.38 -7.72 14.76
C ARG A 53 1.74 -9.06 15.10
N SER A 54 2.36 -9.83 16.00
CA SER A 54 1.93 -11.18 16.39
C SER A 54 1.18 -11.22 17.72
N GLN A 55 0.65 -10.08 18.18
CA GLN A 55 -0.09 -9.99 19.43
C GLN A 55 -1.29 -10.93 19.44
N GLY A 56 -1.38 -11.77 20.48
CA GLY A 56 -2.45 -12.76 20.64
C GLY A 56 -2.20 -14.10 19.94
N GLN A 57 -1.15 -14.27 19.14
CA GLN A 57 -0.80 -15.55 18.51
C GLN A 57 -0.06 -16.51 19.48
N TYR A 58 0.58 -15.98 20.51
CA TYR A 58 1.35 -16.73 21.48
C TYR A 58 0.67 -16.67 22.86
N PRO A 59 -0.08 -17.74 23.24
CA PRO A 59 -0.77 -17.78 24.52
C PRO A 59 0.20 -18.00 25.68
N GLY A 60 -0.20 -17.62 26.88
CA GLY A 60 0.52 -17.84 28.12
C GLY A 60 1.18 -16.59 28.70
N SER A 61 2.19 -16.79 29.54
CA SER A 61 2.91 -15.68 30.15
C SER A 61 3.77 -14.92 29.11
N PRO A 62 4.08 -13.63 29.35
CA PRO A 62 4.96 -12.87 28.45
C PRO A 62 6.30 -13.56 28.17
N ASP A 63 6.87 -14.25 29.15
CA ASP A 63 8.15 -14.95 28.97
C ASP A 63 8.01 -16.22 28.13
N SER A 64 6.91 -16.98 28.28
CA SER A 64 6.64 -18.14 27.42
C SER A 64 6.34 -17.71 25.97
N ALA A 65 5.57 -16.64 25.79
CA ALA A 65 5.27 -16.05 24.49
C ALA A 65 6.55 -15.56 23.77
N LYS A 66 7.44 -14.86 24.49
CA LYS A 66 8.73 -14.44 23.95
C LYS A 66 9.60 -15.63 23.53
N ALA A 67 9.64 -16.68 24.34
CA ALA A 67 10.44 -17.88 24.03
C ALA A 67 9.90 -18.59 22.78
N ALA A 68 8.58 -18.79 22.71
CA ALA A 68 7.94 -19.42 21.55
C ALA A 68 8.15 -18.63 20.25
N LEU A 69 7.95 -17.30 20.30
CA LEU A 69 8.22 -16.43 19.14
C LEU A 69 9.69 -16.51 18.70
N LEU A 70 10.65 -16.48 19.64
CA LEU A 70 12.07 -16.59 19.29
C LEU A 70 12.40 -17.93 18.64
N GLU A 71 11.82 -19.02 19.13
CA GLU A 71 12.00 -20.36 18.52
C GLU A 71 11.44 -20.42 17.10
N ASP A 72 10.29 -19.81 16.84
CA ASP A 72 9.71 -19.74 15.51
C ASP A 72 10.53 -18.86 14.56
N LEU A 73 11.06 -17.73 15.05
CA LEU A 73 11.99 -16.92 14.29
C LEU A 73 13.28 -17.66 13.95
N VAL A 74 13.80 -18.48 14.87
CA VAL A 74 14.99 -19.32 14.61
C VAL A 74 14.69 -20.35 13.52
N LYS A 75 13.54 -21.04 13.56
CA LYS A 75 13.12 -21.98 12.51
C LYS A 75 13.00 -21.28 11.16
N ARG A 76 12.40 -20.09 11.14
CA ARG A 76 12.29 -19.26 9.94
C ARG A 76 13.67 -18.95 9.37
N GLU A 77 14.60 -18.44 10.19
CA GLU A 77 15.94 -18.08 9.75
C GLU A 77 16.75 -19.29 9.24
N MET A 78 16.55 -20.48 9.82
CA MET A 78 17.15 -21.70 9.31
C MET A 78 16.63 -22.04 7.90
N LEU A 79 15.34 -21.91 7.65
CA LEU A 79 14.73 -22.18 6.33
C LEU A 79 15.15 -21.15 5.29
N VAL A 80 15.17 -19.85 5.65
CA VAL A 80 15.67 -18.79 4.78
C VAL A 80 17.14 -19.01 4.43
N GLY A 81 17.98 -19.36 5.42
CA GLY A 81 19.39 -19.69 5.19
C GLY A 81 19.57 -20.88 4.24
N GLU A 82 18.70 -21.90 4.35
CA GLU A 82 18.73 -23.05 3.44
C GLU A 82 18.28 -22.68 2.02
N ALA A 83 17.26 -21.83 1.88
CA ALA A 83 16.84 -21.29 0.58
C ALA A 83 17.95 -20.52 -0.13
N LEU A 84 18.65 -19.66 0.61
CA LEU A 84 19.81 -18.91 0.11
C LEU A 84 20.96 -19.85 -0.31
N LYS A 85 21.29 -20.83 0.54
CA LYS A 85 22.35 -21.81 0.27
C LYS A 85 22.07 -22.61 -1.00
N ARG A 86 20.80 -22.96 -1.25
CA ARG A 86 20.37 -23.71 -2.43
C ARG A 86 20.06 -22.83 -3.64
N ASN A 87 20.18 -21.50 -3.49
CA ASN A 87 19.85 -20.53 -4.53
C ASN A 87 18.42 -20.74 -5.10
N LEU A 88 17.44 -21.01 -4.22
CA LEU A 88 16.05 -21.26 -4.63
C LEU A 88 15.40 -20.01 -5.27
N VAL A 89 15.89 -18.84 -4.95
CA VAL A 89 15.59 -17.55 -5.63
C VAL A 89 16.92 -16.94 -6.03
N SER A 90 17.09 -16.58 -7.30
CA SER A 90 18.38 -16.08 -7.80
C SER A 90 18.76 -14.75 -7.14
N LYS A 91 20.05 -14.43 -7.04
CA LYS A 91 20.53 -13.16 -6.44
C LYS A 91 20.01 -11.95 -7.17
N GLU A 92 19.91 -12.01 -8.49
CA GLU A 92 19.38 -10.94 -9.33
C GLU A 92 17.88 -10.71 -9.04
N GLN A 93 17.14 -11.79 -8.83
CA GLN A 93 15.72 -11.71 -8.46
C GLN A 93 15.56 -11.13 -7.05
N GLN A 94 16.36 -11.60 -6.08
CA GLN A 94 16.37 -11.03 -4.73
C GLN A 94 16.68 -9.54 -4.72
N ALA A 95 17.70 -9.10 -5.51
CA ALA A 95 18.07 -7.69 -5.60
C ALA A 95 16.94 -6.84 -6.18
N ARG A 96 16.28 -7.31 -7.26
CA ARG A 96 15.11 -6.62 -7.83
C ARG A 96 13.96 -6.50 -6.84
N MET A 97 13.65 -7.59 -6.14
CA MET A 97 12.58 -7.60 -5.13
C MET A 97 12.89 -6.66 -3.96
N LEU A 98 14.15 -6.63 -3.50
CA LEU A 98 14.58 -5.73 -2.44
C LEU A 98 14.45 -4.26 -2.88
N GLN A 99 14.91 -3.94 -4.07
CA GLN A 99 14.76 -2.60 -4.62
C GLN A 99 13.29 -2.18 -4.72
N GLN A 100 12.42 -3.04 -5.27
CA GLN A 100 10.98 -2.78 -5.38
C GLN A 100 10.34 -2.59 -3.99
N ALA A 101 10.71 -3.41 -3.01
CA ALA A 101 10.20 -3.28 -1.64
C ALA A 101 10.64 -1.95 -1.00
N GLN A 102 11.90 -1.56 -1.17
CA GLN A 102 12.41 -0.28 -0.68
C GLN A 102 11.70 0.90 -1.34
N GLU A 103 11.50 0.87 -2.65
CA GLU A 103 10.78 1.91 -3.39
C GLU A 103 9.32 2.04 -2.93
N GLN A 104 8.62 0.94 -2.75
CA GLN A 104 7.24 0.96 -2.24
C GLN A 104 7.15 1.52 -0.81
N LEU A 105 8.10 1.15 0.05
CA LEU A 105 8.13 1.65 1.43
C LEU A 105 8.50 3.12 1.48
N ALA A 106 9.46 3.57 0.69
CA ALA A 106 9.84 4.98 0.58
C ALA A 106 8.66 5.84 0.09
N LEU A 107 7.94 5.38 -0.94
CA LEU A 107 6.73 6.06 -1.42
C LEU A 107 5.64 6.13 -0.35
N ARG A 108 5.41 5.03 0.37
CA ARG A 108 4.45 5.01 1.48
C ARG A 108 4.85 5.98 2.60
N ALA A 109 6.15 6.01 2.96
CA ALA A 109 6.67 6.94 3.95
C ALA A 109 6.50 8.40 3.50
N LEU A 110 6.74 8.71 2.23
CA LEU A 110 6.50 10.04 1.66
C LEU A 110 5.02 10.43 1.78
N ILE A 111 4.12 9.57 1.35
CA ILE A 111 2.67 9.85 1.45
C ILE A 111 2.28 10.07 2.91
N GLN A 112 2.73 9.23 3.82
CA GLN A 112 2.43 9.36 5.25
C GLN A 112 3.02 10.64 5.84
N HIS A 113 4.18 11.08 5.37
CA HIS A 113 4.82 12.32 5.81
C HIS A 113 4.08 13.56 5.29
N LEU A 114 3.72 13.58 4.01
CA LEU A 114 3.08 14.73 3.37
C LEU A 114 1.55 14.78 3.60
N ALA A 115 0.91 13.63 3.75
CA ALA A 115 -0.53 13.49 3.94
C ALA A 115 -0.84 12.40 4.98
N PRO A 116 -0.57 12.66 6.28
CA PRO A 116 -0.83 11.69 7.34
C PRO A 116 -2.30 11.26 7.37
N SER A 117 -2.53 9.99 7.69
CA SER A 117 -3.89 9.43 7.80
C SER A 117 -4.65 9.95 9.03
N ASP A 118 -3.91 10.34 10.07
CA ASP A 118 -4.49 10.88 11.31
C ASP A 118 -4.64 12.40 11.24
N VAL A 119 -5.55 12.85 10.35
CA VAL A 119 -5.89 14.27 10.26
C VAL A 119 -6.81 14.63 11.43
N PRO A 120 -6.47 15.65 12.23
CA PRO A 120 -7.28 16.03 13.39
C PRO A 120 -8.65 16.54 12.96
N VAL A 121 -9.69 16.06 13.67
CA VAL A 121 -11.08 16.51 13.53
C VAL A 121 -11.61 16.87 14.91
N SER A 122 -11.94 18.14 15.11
CA SER A 122 -12.48 18.63 16.37
C SER A 122 -13.96 18.27 16.53
N ASP A 123 -14.43 18.20 17.78
CA ASP A 123 -15.85 18.01 18.07
C ASP A 123 -16.72 19.17 17.51
N ALA A 124 -16.20 20.37 17.50
CA ALA A 124 -16.89 21.53 16.91
C ALA A 124 -17.16 21.34 15.40
N GLU A 125 -16.20 20.77 14.66
CA GLU A 125 -16.40 20.48 13.23
C GLU A 125 -17.43 19.38 13.02
N VAL A 126 -17.43 18.33 13.87
CA VAL A 126 -18.42 17.26 13.80
C VAL A 126 -19.83 17.81 14.08
N GLN A 127 -19.98 18.64 15.10
CA GLN A 127 -21.23 19.31 15.41
C GLN A 127 -21.68 20.26 14.31
N ALA A 128 -20.74 21.01 13.70
CA ALA A 128 -21.06 21.89 12.57
C ALA A 128 -21.58 21.09 11.38
N LEU A 129 -20.93 19.98 11.03
CA LEU A 129 -21.39 19.08 9.95
C LEU A 129 -22.78 18.49 10.27
N TYR A 130 -23.02 18.07 11.51
CA TYR A 130 -24.33 17.56 11.94
C TYR A 130 -25.42 18.62 11.75
N ARG A 131 -25.19 19.85 12.19
CA ARG A 131 -26.12 20.99 12.00
C ARG A 131 -26.33 21.32 10.53
N GLN A 132 -25.28 21.27 9.72
CA GLN A 132 -25.37 21.49 8.26
C GLN A 132 -26.27 20.46 7.58
N ARG A 133 -26.26 19.21 8.06
CA ARG A 133 -27.11 18.12 7.54
C ARG A 133 -28.56 18.19 7.98
N ALA A 134 -28.93 19.17 8.81
CA ALA A 134 -30.30 19.32 9.29
C ALA A 134 -31.29 19.76 8.20
N ASN A 135 -30.83 20.26 7.09
CA ASN A 135 -31.68 20.72 5.98
C ASN A 135 -31.30 20.02 4.68
N GLU A 136 -32.30 19.61 3.92
CA GLU A 136 -32.14 19.21 2.52
C GLU A 136 -32.42 20.42 1.62
N THR A 137 -31.74 20.44 0.48
CA THR A 137 -31.87 21.53 -0.49
C THR A 137 -32.40 21.00 -1.81
N HIS A 138 -33.54 21.51 -2.27
CA HIS A 138 -34.06 21.21 -3.62
C HIS A 138 -33.25 22.02 -4.62
N THR A 139 -32.54 21.32 -5.51
CA THR A 139 -31.50 21.90 -6.33
C THR A 139 -31.65 21.52 -7.79
N LEU A 140 -31.55 22.49 -8.67
CA LEU A 140 -31.35 22.31 -10.10
C LEU A 140 -29.86 22.50 -10.45
N VAL A 141 -29.35 21.72 -11.43
CA VAL A 141 -27.99 21.84 -11.94
C VAL A 141 -27.94 21.87 -13.45
N VAL A 142 -27.07 22.70 -14.00
CA VAL A 142 -26.58 22.59 -15.37
C VAL A 142 -25.15 22.10 -15.28
N PHE A 143 -24.80 21.07 -16.07
CA PHE A 143 -23.46 20.55 -16.22
C PHE A 143 -22.96 20.75 -17.64
N THR A 144 -21.73 21.24 -17.79
CA THR A 144 -21.07 21.38 -19.08
C THR A 144 -19.61 20.87 -18.99
N PRO A 145 -19.09 20.25 -20.07
CA PRO A 145 -17.69 19.77 -20.04
C PRO A 145 -16.67 20.92 -20.11
N ASP A 146 -17.04 22.08 -20.62
CA ASP A 146 -16.17 23.23 -20.76
C ASP A 146 -16.82 24.52 -20.23
N ARG A 147 -15.97 25.50 -19.92
CA ARG A 147 -16.35 26.78 -19.36
C ARG A 147 -17.20 27.62 -20.30
N ALA A 148 -16.88 27.62 -21.60
CA ALA A 148 -17.56 28.47 -22.58
C ALA A 148 -19.04 28.07 -22.71
N ALA A 149 -19.33 26.76 -22.73
CA ALA A 149 -20.70 26.26 -22.72
C ALA A 149 -21.43 26.64 -21.40
N CYS A 150 -20.74 26.62 -20.26
CA CYS A 150 -21.32 27.03 -18.98
C CYS A 150 -21.64 28.53 -18.96
N ASP A 151 -20.73 29.37 -19.45
CA ASP A 151 -20.93 30.81 -19.58
C ASP A 151 -22.13 31.13 -20.52
N GLN A 152 -22.24 30.40 -21.65
CA GLN A 152 -23.39 30.54 -22.56
C GLN A 152 -24.71 30.17 -21.88
N ALA A 153 -24.76 29.05 -21.15
CA ALA A 153 -25.94 28.66 -20.42
C ALA A 153 -26.34 29.71 -19.36
N LEU A 154 -25.35 30.28 -18.65
CA LEU A 154 -25.59 31.36 -17.69
C LEU A 154 -26.17 32.61 -18.32
N GLU A 155 -25.62 33.03 -19.48
CA GLU A 155 -26.14 34.18 -20.22
C GLU A 155 -27.59 34.00 -20.66
N GLU A 156 -27.95 32.81 -21.15
CA GLU A 156 -29.32 32.51 -21.55
C GLU A 156 -30.28 32.59 -20.36
N ILE A 157 -29.90 32.02 -19.22
CA ILE A 157 -30.70 32.07 -17.98
C ILE A 157 -30.82 33.54 -17.50
N GLN A 158 -29.77 34.35 -17.57
CA GLN A 158 -29.79 35.78 -17.21
C GLN A 158 -30.68 36.59 -18.13
N ARG A 159 -30.83 36.21 -19.40
CA ARG A 159 -31.77 36.81 -20.37
C ARG A 159 -33.21 36.37 -20.17
N GLY A 160 -33.49 35.50 -19.19
CA GLY A 160 -34.83 35.05 -18.84
C GLY A 160 -35.21 33.66 -19.37
N ALA A 161 -34.28 32.90 -19.92
CA ALA A 161 -34.57 31.51 -20.26
C ALA A 161 -34.87 30.67 -19.01
N ASP A 162 -35.76 29.70 -19.16
CA ASP A 162 -36.08 28.76 -18.08
C ASP A 162 -34.85 27.89 -17.75
N PHE A 163 -34.56 27.76 -16.48
CA PHE A 163 -33.39 27.01 -16.02
C PHE A 163 -33.46 25.54 -16.42
N GLY A 164 -34.62 24.89 -16.24
CA GLY A 164 -34.83 23.49 -16.55
C GLY A 164 -34.72 23.23 -18.05
N ALA A 165 -35.30 24.06 -18.90
CA ALA A 165 -35.18 23.96 -20.35
C ALA A 165 -33.74 24.21 -20.82
N THR A 166 -32.98 25.09 -20.16
CA THR A 166 -31.55 25.30 -20.42
C THR A 166 -30.75 24.05 -19.98
N ALA A 167 -31.06 23.51 -18.80
CA ALA A 167 -30.43 22.28 -18.32
C ALA A 167 -30.60 21.12 -19.29
N ASP A 168 -31.81 20.91 -19.83
CA ASP A 168 -32.08 19.81 -20.78
C ASP A 168 -31.26 19.94 -22.08
N ARG A 169 -30.90 21.16 -22.49
CA ARG A 169 -30.07 21.40 -23.68
C ARG A 169 -28.58 21.23 -23.44
N PHE A 170 -28.10 21.61 -22.25
CA PHE A 170 -26.66 21.61 -21.93
C PHE A 170 -26.19 20.34 -21.21
N ASN A 171 -27.07 19.63 -20.50
CA ASN A 171 -26.77 18.36 -19.80
C ASN A 171 -26.69 17.18 -20.77
N THR A 172 -25.68 17.14 -21.62
CA THR A 172 -25.56 16.16 -22.72
C THR A 172 -25.06 14.78 -22.31
N THR A 173 -24.64 14.59 -21.05
CA THR A 173 -23.99 13.35 -20.58
C THR A 173 -24.95 12.24 -20.17
N GLY A 174 -26.26 12.53 -20.10
CA GLY A 174 -27.27 11.58 -19.60
C GLY A 174 -27.17 11.25 -18.10
N MET A 175 -26.24 11.85 -17.38
CA MET A 175 -26.07 11.65 -15.91
C MET A 175 -26.91 12.57 -15.06
N THR A 176 -27.48 13.62 -15.63
CA THR A 176 -28.35 14.56 -14.94
C THR A 176 -29.82 14.28 -15.24
N PRO A 177 -30.71 14.35 -14.24
CA PRO A 177 -32.15 14.20 -14.46
C PRO A 177 -32.70 15.29 -15.40
N LYS A 178 -33.89 15.06 -15.93
CA LYS A 178 -34.61 16.01 -16.79
C LYS A 178 -34.78 17.34 -16.07
N GLY A 179 -34.55 18.45 -16.76
CA GLY A 179 -34.55 19.79 -16.20
C GLY A 179 -33.39 20.06 -15.23
N GLY A 180 -32.44 19.16 -15.12
CA GLY A 180 -31.36 19.25 -14.14
C GLY A 180 -31.83 19.11 -12.68
N ASP A 181 -33.06 18.63 -12.44
CA ASP A 181 -33.68 18.57 -11.12
C ASP A 181 -33.16 17.37 -10.31
N LEU A 182 -32.32 17.66 -9.32
CA LEU A 182 -31.80 16.65 -8.38
C LEU A 182 -32.76 16.34 -7.23
N GLY A 183 -33.90 17.04 -7.14
CA GLY A 183 -34.80 16.96 -6.00
C GLY A 183 -34.19 17.51 -4.72
N PHE A 184 -34.65 17.02 -3.57
CA PHE A 184 -34.10 17.37 -2.27
C PHE A 184 -32.83 16.57 -1.99
N VAL A 185 -31.71 17.25 -1.98
CA VAL A 185 -30.37 16.68 -1.78
C VAL A 185 -29.89 17.00 -0.36
N ALA A 186 -29.44 15.96 0.36
CA ALA A 186 -28.83 16.14 1.67
C ALA A 186 -27.37 16.65 1.54
N PRO A 187 -26.88 17.49 2.44
CA PRO A 187 -25.50 17.93 2.46
C PRO A 187 -24.51 16.76 2.56
N GLY A 188 -23.44 16.81 1.79
CA GLY A 188 -22.43 15.76 1.69
C GLY A 188 -22.78 14.64 0.71
N THR A 189 -23.88 14.77 -0.04
CA THR A 189 -24.25 13.81 -1.09
C THR A 189 -23.55 14.09 -2.41
N LEU A 190 -23.33 15.37 -2.70
CA LEU A 190 -22.64 15.84 -3.90
C LEU A 190 -21.17 16.18 -3.60
N MET A 191 -20.43 16.54 -4.64
CA MET A 191 -19.05 16.97 -4.49
C MET A 191 -18.94 18.22 -3.59
N PRO A 192 -17.85 18.41 -2.83
CA PRO A 192 -17.72 19.48 -1.85
C PRO A 192 -17.92 20.90 -2.40
N THR A 193 -17.53 21.15 -3.66
CA THR A 193 -17.72 22.45 -4.32
C THR A 193 -19.19 22.76 -4.55
N LEU A 194 -19.98 21.79 -5.00
CA LEU A 194 -21.42 21.91 -5.19
C LEU A 194 -22.16 22.00 -3.84
N ASP A 195 -21.80 21.16 -2.86
CA ASP A 195 -22.39 21.25 -1.51
C ASP A 195 -22.19 22.62 -0.88
N THR A 196 -21.00 23.22 -1.05
CA THR A 196 -20.71 24.57 -0.57
C THR A 196 -21.56 25.62 -1.30
N ALA A 197 -21.60 25.55 -2.63
CA ALA A 197 -22.40 26.46 -3.43
C ALA A 197 -23.90 26.39 -3.09
N MET A 198 -24.45 25.18 -2.94
CA MET A 198 -25.86 24.98 -2.56
C MET A 198 -26.17 25.54 -1.17
N ARG A 199 -25.26 25.31 -0.21
CA ARG A 199 -25.42 25.78 1.17
C ARG A 199 -25.49 27.30 1.24
N ASP A 200 -24.57 27.96 0.53
CA ASP A 200 -24.37 29.39 0.62
C ASP A 200 -25.27 30.19 -0.36
N SER A 201 -25.96 29.50 -1.28
CA SER A 201 -26.86 30.10 -2.26
C SER A 201 -28.16 30.62 -1.63
N PRO A 202 -28.54 31.84 -1.90
CA PRO A 202 -29.92 32.27 -1.65
C PRO A 202 -30.90 31.47 -2.51
N VAL A 203 -32.08 31.15 -1.94
CA VAL A 203 -33.15 30.49 -2.69
C VAL A 203 -33.55 31.35 -3.90
N GLY A 204 -33.70 30.70 -5.06
CA GLY A 204 -34.07 31.34 -6.33
C GLY A 204 -32.90 31.89 -7.14
N LYS A 205 -31.72 32.09 -6.57
CA LYS A 205 -30.54 32.61 -7.29
C LYS A 205 -29.79 31.50 -8.00
N VAL A 206 -29.24 31.84 -9.16
CA VAL A 206 -28.29 30.97 -9.90
C VAL A 206 -26.87 31.35 -9.49
N ILE A 207 -26.08 30.34 -9.17
CA ILE A 207 -24.66 30.46 -8.83
C ILE A 207 -23.82 29.66 -9.82
N GLY A 208 -22.69 30.18 -10.18
CA GLY A 208 -21.71 29.58 -11.11
C GLY A 208 -21.18 30.66 -12.07
N PRO A 209 -20.28 30.25 -12.96
CA PRO A 209 -19.72 28.91 -13.17
C PRO A 209 -18.90 28.38 -12.00
N ILE A 210 -19.16 27.13 -11.58
CA ILE A 210 -18.44 26.43 -10.53
C ILE A 210 -17.60 25.35 -11.19
N GLU A 211 -16.28 25.41 -11.06
CA GLU A 211 -15.37 24.41 -11.59
C GLU A 211 -15.35 23.16 -10.73
N SER A 212 -15.44 22.00 -11.38
CA SER A 212 -15.10 20.71 -10.78
C SER A 212 -13.76 20.25 -11.33
N PRO A 213 -12.78 19.95 -10.47
CA PRO A 213 -11.44 19.56 -10.92
C PRO A 213 -11.38 18.31 -11.83
N SER A 214 -12.41 17.47 -11.80
CA SER A 214 -12.47 16.22 -12.56
C SER A 214 -13.57 16.17 -13.62
N ASP A 215 -14.60 17.02 -13.53
CA ASP A 215 -15.86 16.73 -14.22
C ASP A 215 -16.41 17.86 -15.09
N GLY A 216 -15.81 19.03 -15.10
CA GLY A 216 -16.27 20.19 -15.89
C GLY A 216 -16.87 21.32 -15.04
N TRP A 217 -17.91 22.01 -15.55
CA TRP A 217 -18.44 23.25 -15.01
C TRP A 217 -19.92 23.12 -14.67
N PHE A 218 -20.33 23.76 -13.57
CA PHE A 218 -21.69 23.69 -13.07
C PHE A 218 -22.32 25.06 -12.86
N LEU A 219 -23.63 25.15 -13.18
CA LEU A 219 -24.52 26.17 -12.62
C LEU A 219 -25.47 25.49 -11.65
N VAL A 220 -25.75 26.16 -10.54
CA VAL A 220 -26.60 25.68 -9.47
C VAL A 220 -27.69 26.65 -9.18
N LYS A 221 -28.94 26.20 -9.02
CA LYS A 221 -30.07 27.00 -8.54
C LYS A 221 -30.78 26.26 -7.42
N VAL A 222 -30.83 26.87 -6.25
CA VAL A 222 -31.57 26.36 -5.09
C VAL A 222 -33.02 26.83 -5.17
N LEU A 223 -33.98 25.88 -5.20
CA LEU A 223 -35.41 26.16 -5.27
C LEU A 223 -36.05 26.29 -3.88
N ALA A 224 -35.66 25.40 -2.96
CA ALA A 224 -36.24 25.36 -1.61
C ALA A 224 -35.28 24.68 -0.63
N ARG A 225 -35.52 24.90 0.67
CA ARG A 225 -34.90 24.16 1.76
C ARG A 225 -35.99 23.63 2.67
N ARG A 226 -35.78 22.41 3.17
CA ARG A 226 -36.67 21.80 4.18
C ARG A 226 -35.87 21.12 5.28
N PRO A 227 -36.40 21.10 6.52
CA PRO A 227 -35.82 20.27 7.58
C PRO A 227 -35.82 18.81 7.21
N ARG A 228 -34.75 18.12 7.58
CA ARG A 228 -34.60 16.68 7.44
C ARG A 228 -34.68 16.03 8.81
N GLN A 229 -35.37 14.89 8.90
CA GLN A 229 -35.29 14.05 10.11
C GLN A 229 -33.89 13.44 10.18
N GLN A 230 -33.19 13.69 11.28
CA GLN A 230 -31.86 13.16 11.53
C GLN A 230 -31.89 12.20 12.71
N GLU A 231 -30.99 11.22 12.68
CA GLU A 231 -30.69 10.41 13.85
C GLU A 231 -30.04 11.28 14.95
N PRO A 232 -30.20 10.92 16.25
CA PRO A 232 -29.57 11.65 17.34
C PRO A 232 -28.05 11.78 17.14
N PHE A 233 -27.50 12.95 17.46
CA PHE A 233 -26.08 13.29 17.25
C PHE A 233 -25.14 12.21 17.79
N GLU A 234 -25.37 11.68 18.99
CA GLU A 234 -24.50 10.70 19.63
C GLU A 234 -24.42 9.38 18.84
N GLN A 235 -25.47 9.00 18.12
CA GLN A 235 -25.47 7.79 17.29
C GLN A 235 -24.65 7.94 16.00
N VAL A 236 -24.59 9.13 15.45
CA VAL A 236 -23.89 9.41 14.16
C VAL A 236 -22.55 10.11 14.32
N ARG A 237 -22.21 10.52 15.54
CA ARG A 237 -21.02 11.32 15.85
C ARG A 237 -19.73 10.72 15.28
N GLU A 238 -19.49 9.43 15.54
CA GLU A 238 -18.24 8.79 15.10
C GLU A 238 -18.20 8.58 13.58
N MET A 239 -19.32 8.23 12.98
CA MET A 239 -19.45 8.15 11.52
C MET A 239 -19.16 9.51 10.85
N LEU A 240 -19.70 10.60 11.40
CA LEU A 240 -19.44 11.96 10.88
C LEU A 240 -17.98 12.35 11.05
N ARG A 241 -17.36 12.01 12.19
CA ARG A 241 -15.94 12.26 12.44
C ARG A 241 -15.05 11.54 11.43
N GLN A 242 -15.33 10.27 11.18
CA GLN A 242 -14.61 9.48 10.18
C GLN A 242 -14.78 10.04 8.78
N GLY A 243 -16.00 10.43 8.40
CA GLY A 243 -16.29 11.07 7.11
C GLY A 243 -15.52 12.39 6.92
N LEU A 244 -15.49 13.24 7.96
CA LEU A 244 -14.71 14.48 7.94
C LEU A 244 -13.20 14.21 7.82
N ARG A 245 -12.68 13.23 8.58
CA ARG A 245 -11.27 12.84 8.50
C ARG A 245 -10.89 12.39 7.10
N GLN A 246 -11.68 11.51 6.50
CA GLN A 246 -11.47 11.04 5.12
C GLN A 246 -11.56 12.18 4.11
N GLY A 247 -12.54 13.09 4.27
CA GLY A 247 -12.67 14.27 3.42
C GLY A 247 -11.45 15.20 3.50
N LYS A 248 -11.01 15.53 4.71
CA LYS A 248 -9.80 16.34 4.94
C LYS A 248 -8.54 15.68 4.37
N GLN A 249 -8.38 14.36 4.58
CA GLN A 249 -7.26 13.61 4.04
C GLN A 249 -7.25 13.63 2.51
N ARG A 250 -8.41 13.48 1.86
CA ARG A 250 -8.52 13.56 0.40
C ARG A 250 -8.12 14.95 -0.12
N VAL A 251 -8.59 16.01 0.51
CA VAL A 251 -8.20 17.39 0.16
C VAL A 251 -6.69 17.58 0.31
N LEU A 252 -6.12 17.06 1.40
CA LEU A 252 -4.67 17.13 1.63
C LEU A 252 -3.88 16.35 0.57
N LEU A 253 -4.30 15.13 0.24
CA LEU A 253 -3.69 14.34 -0.82
C LEU A 253 -3.74 15.05 -2.17
N ASN A 254 -4.88 15.62 -2.55
CA ASN A 254 -5.01 16.37 -3.80
C ASN A 254 -4.08 17.60 -3.82
N ARG A 255 -3.95 18.31 -2.70
CA ARG A 255 -3.00 19.40 -2.57
C ARG A 255 -1.56 18.93 -2.75
N VAL A 256 -1.15 17.87 -2.04
CA VAL A 256 0.19 17.29 -2.16
C VAL A 256 0.50 16.87 -3.59
N GLN A 257 -0.46 16.24 -4.29
CA GLN A 257 -0.30 15.87 -5.70
C GLN A 257 -0.08 17.11 -6.58
N HIS A 258 -0.90 18.14 -6.40
CA HIS A 258 -0.78 19.41 -7.13
C HIS A 258 0.56 20.08 -6.89
N ASP A 259 0.97 20.16 -5.62
CA ASP A 259 2.22 20.81 -5.20
C ASP A 259 3.44 20.07 -5.77
N LEU A 260 3.44 18.73 -5.76
CA LEU A 260 4.50 17.92 -6.36
C LEU A 260 4.56 18.12 -7.88
N LEU A 261 3.43 18.06 -8.58
CA LEU A 261 3.39 18.29 -10.03
C LEU A 261 3.91 19.68 -10.41
N SER A 262 3.57 20.69 -9.60
CA SER A 262 4.04 22.07 -9.77
C SER A 262 5.54 22.20 -9.44
N GLN A 263 5.99 21.67 -8.30
CA GLN A 263 7.38 21.74 -7.83
C GLN A 263 8.35 21.11 -8.84
N TYR A 264 7.95 20.02 -9.45
CA TYR A 264 8.75 19.30 -10.44
C TYR A 264 8.46 19.70 -11.88
N HIS A 265 7.75 20.82 -12.09
CA HIS A 265 7.40 21.41 -13.40
C HIS A 265 6.90 20.36 -14.41
N VAL A 266 5.98 19.49 -13.95
CA VAL A 266 5.43 18.42 -14.80
C VAL A 266 4.60 19.03 -15.91
N THR A 267 4.98 18.71 -17.16
CA THR A 267 4.29 19.17 -18.37
C THR A 267 4.02 18.01 -19.31
N LEU A 268 2.78 17.92 -19.80
CA LEU A 268 2.44 17.00 -20.87
C LEU A 268 2.84 17.59 -22.21
N GLU A 269 3.45 16.77 -23.06
CA GLU A 269 3.75 17.20 -24.44
C GLU A 269 2.46 17.36 -25.24
N PRO A 270 2.38 18.38 -26.11
CA PRO A 270 1.26 18.50 -27.02
C PRO A 270 1.07 17.21 -27.82
N LYS A 271 -0.16 16.72 -27.91
CA LYS A 271 -0.51 15.44 -28.57
C LYS A 271 -0.03 14.17 -27.87
N ALA A 272 0.50 14.24 -26.63
CA ALA A 272 0.89 13.04 -25.87
C ALA A 272 -0.27 12.07 -25.71
N ALA A 273 -1.45 12.58 -25.36
CA ALA A 273 -2.65 11.76 -25.21
C ALA A 273 -3.05 11.11 -26.53
N GLN A 274 -3.00 11.85 -27.67
CA GLN A 274 -3.31 11.29 -29.00
C GLN A 274 -2.32 10.19 -29.39
N ALA A 275 -1.02 10.40 -29.13
CA ALA A 275 0.01 9.41 -29.45
C ALA A 275 -0.20 8.11 -28.68
N LEU A 276 -0.45 8.21 -27.37
CA LEU A 276 -0.71 7.05 -26.52
C LEU A 276 -2.06 6.38 -26.88
N PHE A 277 -3.10 7.17 -27.19
CA PHE A 277 -4.41 6.66 -27.61
C PHE A 277 -4.32 5.88 -28.91
N ALA A 278 -3.62 6.43 -29.91
CA ALA A 278 -3.39 5.76 -31.18
C ALA A 278 -2.67 4.42 -30.96
N ARG A 279 -1.67 4.39 -30.08
CA ARG A 279 -0.93 3.18 -29.76
C ARG A 279 -1.74 2.18 -28.96
N TYR A 280 -2.53 2.64 -27.99
CA TYR A 280 -3.42 1.78 -27.20
C TYR A 280 -4.47 1.07 -28.07
N ASN A 281 -4.96 1.72 -29.13
CA ASN A 281 -5.94 1.18 -30.06
C ASN A 281 -5.33 0.49 -31.31
N ALA A 282 -4.02 0.51 -31.46
CA ALA A 282 -3.32 -0.24 -32.50
C ALA A 282 -3.50 -1.76 -32.32
N PRO A 283 -3.17 -2.58 -33.35
CA PRO A 283 -3.19 -4.03 -33.23
C PRO A 283 -2.46 -4.51 -31.96
N LYS A 284 -3.07 -5.46 -31.25
CA LYS A 284 -2.57 -5.97 -29.97
C LYS A 284 -1.61 -7.13 -30.18
N ASP A 285 -0.54 -7.16 -29.39
CA ASP A 285 0.26 -8.37 -29.17
C ASP A 285 -0.44 -9.30 -28.19
N THR A 286 0.02 -10.54 -28.13
CA THR A 286 -0.37 -11.50 -27.09
C THR A 286 0.81 -11.80 -26.18
N MET A 287 0.61 -11.67 -24.90
CA MET A 287 1.62 -12.00 -23.88
C MET A 287 1.13 -13.15 -23.00
N ALA A 288 2.01 -14.08 -22.67
CA ALA A 288 1.71 -15.16 -21.73
C ALA A 288 1.76 -14.64 -20.29
N VAL A 289 0.70 -14.89 -19.52
CA VAL A 289 0.61 -14.60 -18.09
C VAL A 289 0.18 -15.88 -17.39
N GLY A 290 1.13 -16.60 -16.78
CA GLY A 290 0.90 -17.94 -16.28
C GLY A 290 0.46 -18.90 -17.42
N THR A 291 -0.70 -19.51 -17.29
CA THR A 291 -1.31 -20.41 -18.30
C THR A 291 -2.21 -19.67 -19.31
N SER A 292 -2.45 -18.37 -19.12
CA SER A 292 -3.35 -17.56 -19.97
C SER A 292 -2.58 -16.69 -20.94
N ARG A 293 -3.24 -16.31 -22.06
CA ARG A 293 -2.74 -15.30 -23.00
C ARG A 293 -3.60 -14.04 -22.91
N VAL A 294 -2.95 -12.89 -22.72
CA VAL A 294 -3.61 -11.58 -22.57
C VAL A 294 -3.22 -10.69 -23.73
N ALA A 295 -4.21 -9.97 -24.30
CA ALA A 295 -3.95 -8.97 -25.32
C ALA A 295 -3.34 -7.72 -24.67
N VAL A 296 -2.19 -7.29 -25.18
CA VAL A 296 -1.44 -6.13 -24.70
C VAL A 296 -1.13 -5.18 -25.85
N PRO A 297 -0.93 -3.86 -25.63
CA PRO A 297 -0.50 -2.97 -26.69
C PRO A 297 0.79 -3.48 -27.35
N ALA A 298 0.87 -3.45 -28.68
CA ALA A 298 2.08 -3.84 -29.39
C ALA A 298 3.25 -2.91 -29.03
N ALA A 299 4.48 -3.43 -29.05
CA ALA A 299 5.67 -2.63 -28.80
C ALA A 299 5.78 -1.48 -29.83
N PRO A 300 6.20 -0.27 -29.39
CA PRO A 300 6.40 0.84 -30.30
C PRO A 300 7.60 0.58 -31.23
N THR A 301 7.62 1.20 -32.40
CA THR A 301 8.81 1.23 -33.26
C THR A 301 9.94 1.99 -32.59
N SER A 302 11.19 1.84 -33.08
CA SER A 302 12.35 2.52 -32.50
C SER A 302 12.25 4.06 -32.54
N GLU A 303 11.51 4.62 -33.49
CA GLU A 303 11.25 6.06 -33.58
C GLU A 303 10.17 6.47 -32.57
N GLU A 304 9.03 5.79 -32.53
CA GLU A 304 7.93 6.03 -31.59
C GLU A 304 8.38 5.86 -30.16
N ALA A 305 9.25 4.88 -29.87
CA ALA A 305 9.74 4.56 -28.53
C ALA A 305 10.36 5.77 -27.80
N ARG A 306 11.00 6.68 -28.57
CA ARG A 306 11.67 7.87 -28.06
C ARG A 306 10.73 9.06 -27.88
N GLN A 307 9.49 8.97 -28.34
CA GLN A 307 8.54 10.07 -28.23
C GLN A 307 8.29 10.36 -26.75
N VAL A 308 8.56 11.60 -26.34
CA VAL A 308 8.30 12.08 -24.99
C VAL A 308 6.81 12.37 -24.84
N LEU A 309 6.22 11.87 -23.77
CA LEU A 309 4.81 12.11 -23.42
C LEU A 309 4.70 13.12 -22.26
N VAL A 310 5.61 13.03 -21.28
CA VAL A 310 5.62 13.93 -20.14
C VAL A 310 7.06 14.35 -19.85
N ARG A 311 7.26 15.63 -19.50
CA ARG A 311 8.52 16.14 -18.97
C ARG A 311 8.36 16.54 -17.50
N TYR A 312 9.43 16.40 -16.74
CA TYR A 312 9.51 16.80 -15.34
C TYR A 312 10.96 17.08 -14.94
N ASP A 313 11.18 17.76 -13.84
CA ASP A 313 12.54 17.95 -13.31
C ASP A 313 13.00 16.68 -12.57
N GLY A 314 14.23 16.25 -12.84
CA GLY A 314 14.87 15.10 -12.19
C GLY A 314 15.53 15.46 -10.86
N ALA A 315 16.05 14.44 -10.16
CA ALA A 315 16.67 14.60 -8.83
C ALA A 315 17.92 15.51 -8.82
N ASP A 316 18.62 15.60 -9.93
CA ASP A 316 19.88 16.33 -10.11
C ASP A 316 19.70 17.66 -10.87
N GLY A 317 18.45 18.15 -10.97
CA GLY A 317 18.11 19.33 -11.76
C GLY A 317 18.12 19.11 -13.28
N LYS A 318 18.38 17.89 -13.74
CA LYS A 318 18.26 17.53 -15.15
C LYS A 318 16.80 17.24 -15.49
N ARG A 319 16.43 17.52 -16.74
CA ARG A 319 15.07 17.18 -17.22
C ARG A 319 14.90 15.69 -17.36
N GLY A 320 13.91 15.14 -16.64
CA GLY A 320 13.38 13.80 -16.82
C GLY A 320 12.32 13.78 -17.90
N ALA A 321 12.09 12.60 -18.47
CA ALA A 321 11.04 12.37 -19.44
C ALA A 321 10.34 11.03 -19.17
N TYR A 322 9.07 10.96 -19.50
CA TYR A 322 8.31 9.73 -19.62
C TYR A 322 7.95 9.51 -21.07
N THR A 323 8.44 8.43 -21.63
CA THR A 323 8.40 8.15 -23.07
C THR A 323 7.25 7.22 -23.43
N LEU A 324 6.93 7.13 -24.73
CA LEU A 324 5.93 6.19 -25.23
C LEU A 324 6.35 4.73 -24.98
N SER A 325 7.67 4.42 -25.07
CA SER A 325 8.16 3.08 -24.71
C SER A 325 7.82 2.71 -23.28
N GLU A 326 8.15 3.59 -22.32
CA GLU A 326 7.86 3.34 -20.92
C GLU A 326 6.36 3.24 -20.63
N ALA A 327 5.55 4.07 -21.30
CA ALA A 327 4.10 4.01 -21.18
C ALA A 327 3.53 2.66 -21.69
N VAL A 328 4.04 2.18 -22.80
CA VAL A 328 3.63 0.87 -23.34
C VAL A 328 4.12 -0.27 -22.44
N GLU A 329 5.33 -0.19 -21.89
CA GLU A 329 5.82 -1.17 -20.90
C GLU A 329 4.92 -1.22 -19.67
N ASP A 330 4.54 -0.05 -19.13
CA ASP A 330 3.61 0.03 -17.99
C ASP A 330 2.23 -0.58 -18.33
N LEU A 331 1.74 -0.40 -19.56
CA LEU A 331 0.48 -0.98 -20.05
C LEU A 331 0.59 -2.49 -20.37
N ARG A 332 1.80 -3.01 -20.53
CA ARG A 332 2.06 -4.45 -20.77
C ARG A 332 2.31 -5.21 -19.47
N ASP A 333 2.52 -4.53 -18.36
CA ASP A 333 2.78 -5.15 -17.07
C ASP A 333 1.50 -5.76 -16.48
N PRO A 334 1.39 -7.10 -16.41
CA PRO A 334 0.19 -7.78 -15.93
C PRO A 334 -0.04 -7.62 -14.42
N SER A 335 0.97 -7.15 -13.68
CA SER A 335 0.85 -6.88 -12.24
C SER A 335 0.15 -5.55 -11.95
N LYS A 336 0.01 -4.68 -12.96
CA LYS A 336 -0.62 -3.37 -12.87
C LYS A 336 -2.08 -3.43 -13.30
N VAL A 337 -2.91 -2.62 -12.63
CA VAL A 337 -4.30 -2.43 -13.06
C VAL A 337 -4.29 -1.76 -14.44
N GLN A 338 -4.85 -2.44 -15.45
CA GLN A 338 -4.90 -1.94 -16.80
C GLN A 338 -5.97 -0.87 -16.93
N PRO A 339 -5.64 0.35 -17.39
CA PRO A 339 -6.63 1.39 -17.63
C PRO A 339 -7.50 1.05 -18.83
N ASN A 340 -8.75 1.48 -18.79
CA ASN A 340 -9.62 1.48 -19.97
C ASN A 340 -9.70 2.91 -20.52
N PHE A 341 -9.01 3.17 -21.62
CA PHE A 341 -8.99 4.49 -22.25
C PHE A 341 -10.14 4.61 -23.25
N SER A 342 -11.24 5.23 -22.82
CA SER A 342 -12.39 5.52 -23.67
C SER A 342 -12.33 6.91 -24.31
N ILE A 343 -11.70 7.88 -23.64
CA ILE A 343 -11.56 9.27 -24.07
C ILE A 343 -10.17 9.83 -23.74
N LEU A 344 -9.73 10.84 -24.50
CA LEU A 344 -8.41 11.45 -24.32
C LEU A 344 -8.15 12.02 -22.90
N PRO A 345 -9.10 12.70 -22.23
CA PRO A 345 -8.86 13.20 -20.88
C PRO A 345 -8.47 12.12 -19.85
N MET A 346 -8.93 10.88 -20.03
CA MET A 346 -8.52 9.76 -19.17
C MET A 346 -7.04 9.43 -19.35
N ILE A 347 -6.51 9.59 -20.54
CA ILE A 347 -5.10 9.38 -20.84
C ILE A 347 -4.26 10.50 -20.24
N ASP A 348 -4.68 11.75 -20.35
CA ASP A 348 -3.99 12.89 -19.71
C ASP A 348 -3.88 12.67 -18.20
N GLN A 349 -4.97 12.25 -17.56
CA GLN A 349 -4.96 11.94 -16.13
C GLN A 349 -4.05 10.77 -15.80
N TRP A 350 -4.06 9.72 -16.62
CA TRP A 350 -3.16 8.57 -16.45
C TRP A 350 -1.70 8.98 -16.58
N LEU A 351 -1.36 9.77 -17.60
CA LEU A 351 0.01 10.29 -17.81
C LEU A 351 0.47 11.14 -16.63
N LYS A 352 -0.39 12.01 -16.09
CA LYS A 352 -0.11 12.78 -14.88
C LYS A 352 0.15 11.87 -13.68
N ASN A 353 -0.63 10.81 -13.52
CA ASN A 353 -0.43 9.83 -12.44
C ASN A 353 0.90 9.06 -12.60
N MET A 354 1.28 8.70 -13.82
CA MET A 354 2.57 8.05 -14.08
C MET A 354 3.75 8.99 -13.78
N ALA A 355 3.65 10.26 -14.16
CA ALA A 355 4.63 11.28 -13.79
C ALA A 355 4.68 11.47 -12.27
N LEU A 356 3.52 11.56 -11.61
CA LEU A 356 3.43 11.71 -10.16
C LEU A 356 4.13 10.56 -9.41
N GLN A 357 3.98 9.32 -9.85
CA GLN A 357 4.71 8.19 -9.25
C GLN A 357 6.23 8.37 -9.37
N ARG A 358 6.73 8.83 -10.51
CA ARG A 358 8.17 9.06 -10.74
C ARG A 358 8.72 10.19 -9.88
N ILE A 359 8.05 11.34 -9.88
CA ILE A 359 8.50 12.50 -9.08
C ILE A 359 8.35 12.23 -7.57
N ALA A 360 7.34 11.48 -7.14
CA ALA A 360 7.21 11.06 -5.76
C ALA A 360 8.40 10.17 -5.32
N MET A 361 8.89 9.29 -6.20
CA MET A 361 10.11 8.51 -5.92
C MET A 361 11.35 9.40 -5.87
N ILE A 362 11.45 10.40 -6.75
CA ILE A 362 12.55 11.38 -6.71
C ILE A 362 12.50 12.15 -5.39
N GLU A 363 11.34 12.62 -4.99
CA GLU A 363 11.14 13.33 -3.72
C GLU A 363 11.44 12.46 -2.49
N ALA A 364 10.96 11.20 -2.49
CA ALA A 364 11.25 10.26 -1.41
C ALA A 364 12.77 10.04 -1.24
N ARG A 365 13.51 9.88 -2.34
CA ARG A 365 14.97 9.75 -2.33
C ARG A 365 15.65 11.05 -1.88
N ARG A 366 15.18 12.21 -2.33
CA ARG A 366 15.69 13.53 -1.90
C ARG A 366 15.55 13.75 -0.40
N GLN A 367 14.47 13.22 0.20
CA GLN A 367 14.23 13.26 1.63
C GLN A 367 14.83 12.07 2.40
N HIS A 368 15.60 11.19 1.73
CA HIS A 368 16.19 9.98 2.32
C HIS A 368 15.15 9.03 2.95
N LEU A 369 13.90 9.10 2.50
CA LEU A 369 12.85 8.21 2.97
C LEU A 369 13.09 6.80 2.43
N GLY A 370 12.98 5.80 3.30
CA GLY A 370 13.29 4.39 2.97
C GLY A 370 14.71 3.96 3.36
N GLU A 371 15.60 4.89 3.72
CA GLU A 371 16.92 4.59 4.25
C GLU A 371 16.90 4.33 5.77
N GLU A 372 15.78 4.61 6.41
CA GLU A 372 15.59 4.37 7.84
C GLU A 372 15.77 2.88 8.17
N PRO A 373 16.51 2.56 9.24
CA PRO A 373 16.79 1.16 9.60
C PRO A 373 15.56 0.27 9.72
N ALA A 374 14.43 0.80 10.20
CA ALA A 374 13.16 0.09 10.32
C ALA A 374 12.59 -0.28 8.93
N LEU A 375 12.57 0.65 7.98
CA LEU A 375 12.07 0.40 6.63
C LEU A 375 12.99 -0.54 5.86
N ALA A 376 14.32 -0.41 6.05
CA ALA A 376 15.28 -1.33 5.46
C ALA A 376 15.11 -2.77 5.98
N ARG A 377 14.82 -2.96 7.28
CA ARG A 377 14.46 -4.27 7.85
C ARG A 377 13.15 -4.79 7.25
N GLN A 378 12.15 -3.93 7.12
CA GLN A 378 10.85 -4.31 6.54
C GLN A 378 10.99 -4.75 5.07
N ALA A 379 11.80 -4.06 4.27
CA ALA A 379 12.09 -4.43 2.88
C ALA A 379 12.78 -5.80 2.80
N ARG A 380 13.81 -6.02 3.63
CA ARG A 380 14.48 -7.33 3.72
C ARG A 380 13.51 -8.43 4.12
N GLY A 381 12.65 -8.18 5.11
CA GLY A 381 11.65 -9.13 5.56
C GLY A 381 10.67 -9.56 4.47
N GLN A 382 10.34 -8.68 3.51
CA GLN A 382 9.51 -9.04 2.35
C GLN A 382 10.25 -10.05 1.44
N VAL A 383 11.51 -9.82 1.14
CA VAL A 383 12.34 -10.76 0.35
C VAL A 383 12.50 -12.10 1.07
N GLU A 384 12.76 -12.07 2.38
CA GLU A 384 12.88 -13.26 3.20
C GLU A 384 11.60 -14.08 3.27
N ASN A 385 10.42 -13.45 3.23
CA ASN A 385 9.14 -14.17 3.12
C ASN A 385 9.06 -14.99 1.82
N VAL A 386 9.52 -14.42 0.69
CA VAL A 386 9.54 -15.16 -0.58
C VAL A 386 10.55 -16.31 -0.54
N LEU A 387 11.71 -16.10 0.07
CA LEU A 387 12.69 -17.17 0.29
C LEU A 387 12.12 -18.29 1.16
N LEU A 388 11.43 -17.92 2.25
CA LEU A 388 10.76 -18.88 3.14
C LEU A 388 9.69 -19.68 2.40
N GLN A 389 8.84 -19.01 1.63
CA GLN A 389 7.83 -19.67 0.82
C GLN A 389 8.46 -20.62 -0.19
N SER A 390 9.50 -20.19 -0.91
CA SER A 390 10.24 -21.00 -1.87
C SER A 390 10.90 -22.23 -1.21
N ALA A 391 11.45 -22.05 0.01
CA ALA A 391 11.97 -23.17 0.80
C ALA A 391 10.86 -24.14 1.18
N TYR A 392 9.71 -23.66 1.64
CA TYR A 392 8.59 -24.51 2.01
C TYR A 392 8.04 -25.29 0.81
N GLU A 393 7.81 -24.62 -0.31
CA GLU A 393 7.33 -25.26 -1.55
C GLU A 393 8.29 -26.33 -2.05
N THR A 394 9.59 -26.02 -2.12
CA THR A 394 10.60 -26.90 -2.71
C THR A 394 11.04 -28.02 -1.77
N LEU A 395 11.23 -27.72 -0.47
CA LEU A 395 11.87 -28.65 0.47
C LEU A 395 10.86 -29.39 1.35
N VAL A 396 9.61 -28.92 1.41
CA VAL A 396 8.53 -29.55 2.17
C VAL A 396 7.46 -30.07 1.22
N LEU A 397 6.74 -29.18 0.51
CA LEU A 397 5.60 -29.60 -0.32
C LEU A 397 5.99 -30.58 -1.42
N ALA A 398 7.05 -30.28 -2.18
CA ALA A 398 7.50 -31.12 -3.29
C ALA A 398 8.14 -32.46 -2.83
N THR A 399 8.49 -32.58 -1.55
CA THR A 399 9.22 -33.75 -1.03
C THR A 399 8.47 -34.50 0.07
N ALA A 400 7.31 -34.01 0.51
CA ALA A 400 6.45 -34.70 1.47
C ALA A 400 5.77 -35.89 0.80
N THR A 401 5.99 -37.10 1.35
CA THR A 401 5.35 -38.34 0.91
C THR A 401 4.52 -38.92 2.04
N ILE A 402 3.26 -39.23 1.76
CA ILE A 402 2.35 -39.84 2.75
C ILE A 402 2.88 -41.25 3.10
N ASN A 403 2.86 -41.60 4.39
CA ASN A 403 3.10 -42.93 4.88
C ASN A 403 1.93 -43.48 5.71
N ALA A 404 2.01 -44.70 6.17
CA ALA A 404 0.95 -45.35 6.95
C ALA A 404 0.65 -44.62 8.28
N ASP A 405 1.66 -44.05 8.92
CA ASP A 405 1.49 -43.31 10.19
C ASP A 405 0.74 -41.97 9.99
N ASP A 406 0.94 -41.30 8.85
CA ASP A 406 0.21 -40.08 8.51
C ASP A 406 -1.29 -40.38 8.35
N VAL A 407 -1.63 -41.46 7.63
CA VAL A 407 -3.02 -41.93 7.46
C VAL A 407 -3.63 -42.33 8.81
N ARG A 408 -2.83 -43.07 9.63
CA ARG A 408 -3.25 -43.45 10.97
C ARG A 408 -3.50 -42.22 11.85
N SER A 409 -2.67 -41.18 11.78
CA SER A 409 -2.84 -39.95 12.55
C SER A 409 -4.09 -39.20 12.15
N ALA A 410 -4.36 -39.09 10.84
CA ALA A 410 -5.59 -38.53 10.32
C ALA A 410 -6.84 -39.29 10.82
N TYR A 411 -6.82 -40.62 10.75
CA TYR A 411 -7.89 -41.44 11.25
C TYR A 411 -8.09 -41.30 12.76
N LEU A 412 -7.03 -41.34 13.59
CA LEU A 412 -7.14 -41.23 15.04
C LEU A 412 -7.71 -39.87 15.49
N ARG A 413 -7.45 -38.78 14.78
CA ARG A 413 -8.03 -37.46 15.06
C ARG A 413 -9.56 -37.50 15.01
N HIS A 414 -10.16 -38.30 14.14
CA HIS A 414 -11.59 -38.38 13.92
C HIS A 414 -12.24 -39.69 14.46
N ALA A 415 -11.44 -40.63 15.02
CA ALA A 415 -11.93 -41.94 15.44
C ALA A 415 -13.13 -41.89 16.38
N ALA A 416 -13.19 -40.89 17.28
CA ALA A 416 -14.32 -40.71 18.19
C ALA A 416 -15.65 -40.26 17.50
N GLN A 417 -15.58 -39.86 16.23
CA GLN A 417 -16.75 -39.44 15.42
C GLN A 417 -17.12 -40.53 14.40
N LEU A 418 -16.24 -41.50 14.14
CA LEU A 418 -16.40 -42.57 13.17
C LEU A 418 -16.80 -43.87 13.88
N LEU A 419 -17.96 -43.87 14.54
CA LEU A 419 -18.45 -44.96 15.33
C LEU A 419 -19.37 -45.90 14.54
N GLY A 420 -19.23 -47.20 14.75
CA GLY A 420 -20.15 -48.23 14.26
C GLY A 420 -21.42 -48.31 15.08
N LYS A 421 -22.31 -49.22 14.69
CA LYS A 421 -23.58 -49.43 15.40
C LYS A 421 -23.41 -49.96 16.84
N ASP A 422 -22.25 -50.53 17.11
CA ASP A 422 -21.78 -51.03 18.41
C ASP A 422 -21.11 -49.97 19.30
N GLY A 423 -21.01 -48.74 18.80
CA GLY A 423 -20.33 -47.61 19.49
C GLY A 423 -18.81 -47.70 19.47
N ALA A 424 -18.21 -48.67 18.78
CA ALA A 424 -16.75 -48.78 18.59
C ALA A 424 -16.33 -48.02 17.31
N PRO A 425 -15.08 -47.48 17.27
CA PRO A 425 -14.54 -46.86 16.05
C PRO A 425 -14.48 -47.86 14.89
N ILE A 426 -15.01 -47.44 13.72
CA ILE A 426 -14.97 -48.25 12.50
C ILE A 426 -13.53 -48.30 12.00
N GLU A 427 -12.96 -49.50 11.83
CA GLU A 427 -11.63 -49.65 11.26
C GLU A 427 -11.48 -48.91 9.93
N TYR A 428 -10.32 -48.27 9.70
CA TYR A 428 -10.07 -47.44 8.50
C TYR A 428 -10.43 -48.18 7.20
N ALA A 429 -10.06 -49.47 7.08
CA ALA A 429 -10.33 -50.28 5.87
C ALA A 429 -11.82 -50.51 5.60
N LYS A 430 -12.66 -50.41 6.62
CA LYS A 430 -14.14 -50.60 6.54
C LYS A 430 -14.91 -49.27 6.38
N LEU A 431 -14.21 -48.10 6.39
CA LEU A 431 -14.84 -46.79 6.18
C LEU A 431 -15.32 -46.65 4.73
N ASN A 432 -16.33 -45.79 4.57
CA ASN A 432 -16.80 -45.37 3.24
C ASN A 432 -15.62 -44.79 2.43
N PRO A 433 -15.48 -45.11 1.12
CA PRO A 433 -14.41 -44.62 0.25
C PRO A 433 -14.25 -43.07 0.28
N ASN A 434 -15.35 -42.32 0.35
CA ASN A 434 -15.28 -40.83 0.45
C ASN A 434 -14.64 -40.37 1.75
N ILE A 435 -14.90 -41.06 2.86
CA ILE A 435 -14.27 -40.77 4.16
C ILE A 435 -12.79 -41.14 4.12
N GLN A 436 -12.45 -42.31 3.53
CA GLN A 436 -11.05 -42.70 3.34
C GLN A 436 -10.28 -41.65 2.50
N GLN A 437 -10.90 -41.15 1.42
CA GLN A 437 -10.32 -40.10 0.59
C GLN A 437 -10.10 -38.78 1.35
N ALA A 438 -11.09 -38.36 2.17
CA ALA A 438 -10.96 -37.21 3.03
C ALA A 438 -9.82 -37.35 4.05
N LEU A 439 -9.72 -38.53 4.70
CA LEU A 439 -8.64 -38.85 5.61
C LEU A 439 -7.27 -38.92 4.92
N GLN A 440 -7.20 -39.39 3.67
CA GLN A 440 -5.97 -39.35 2.87
C GLN A 440 -5.57 -37.92 2.53
N ALA A 441 -6.54 -37.04 2.20
CA ALA A 441 -6.26 -35.62 1.97
C ALA A 441 -5.72 -34.94 3.24
N GLU A 442 -6.27 -35.30 4.41
CA GLU A 442 -5.73 -34.82 5.69
C GLU A 442 -4.36 -35.38 6.01
N ALA A 443 -4.10 -36.64 5.67
CA ALA A 443 -2.78 -37.28 5.84
C ALA A 443 -1.67 -36.54 5.07
N VAL A 444 -1.99 -35.80 4.00
CA VAL A 444 -1.03 -34.92 3.31
C VAL A 444 -0.48 -33.87 4.27
N GLU A 445 -1.34 -33.28 5.10
CA GLU A 445 -0.89 -32.26 6.07
C GLU A 445 0.02 -32.85 7.13
N PHE A 446 -0.29 -34.02 7.64
CA PHE A 446 0.61 -34.76 8.56
C PHE A 446 1.97 -35.10 7.90
N ALA A 447 1.96 -35.50 6.64
CA ALA A 447 3.19 -35.75 5.89
C ALA A 447 4.02 -34.45 5.73
N ARG A 448 3.37 -33.31 5.47
CA ARG A 448 4.02 -31.98 5.39
C ARG A 448 4.60 -31.56 6.73
N GLU A 449 3.81 -31.65 7.81
CA GLU A 449 4.26 -31.34 9.16
C GLU A 449 5.46 -32.22 9.57
N ARG A 450 5.38 -33.52 9.35
CA ARG A 450 6.48 -34.46 9.59
C ARG A 450 7.72 -34.09 8.77
N ARG A 451 7.54 -33.76 7.49
CA ARG A 451 8.66 -33.38 6.60
C ARG A 451 9.30 -32.04 7.06
N LEU A 452 8.49 -31.04 7.41
CA LEU A 452 8.97 -29.78 7.96
C LEU A 452 9.76 -30.00 9.25
N LYS A 453 9.25 -30.84 10.16
CA LYS A 453 9.94 -31.18 11.40
C LYS A 453 11.28 -31.85 11.12
N GLN A 454 11.35 -32.88 10.26
CA GLN A 454 12.59 -33.54 9.88
C GLN A 454 13.62 -32.54 9.30
N LEU A 455 13.17 -31.63 8.43
CA LEU A 455 14.02 -30.62 7.85
C LEU A 455 14.56 -29.67 8.93
N THR A 456 13.70 -29.14 9.80
CA THR A 456 14.09 -28.20 10.85
C THR A 456 15.00 -28.86 11.88
N ASP A 457 14.73 -30.10 12.30
CA ASP A 457 15.59 -30.88 13.21
C ASP A 457 17.00 -31.11 12.60
N SER A 458 17.07 -31.47 11.32
CA SER A 458 18.34 -31.61 10.59
C SER A 458 19.12 -30.30 10.49
N LEU A 459 18.41 -29.18 10.21
CA LEU A 459 19.01 -27.85 10.16
C LEU A 459 19.52 -27.41 11.54
N GLN A 460 18.78 -27.70 12.60
CA GLN A 460 19.15 -27.38 13.97
C GLN A 460 20.43 -28.15 14.39
N LEU A 461 20.53 -29.42 14.07
CA LEU A 461 21.74 -30.23 14.33
C LEU A 461 22.97 -29.69 13.58
N ARG A 462 22.77 -29.24 12.32
CA ARG A 462 23.84 -28.71 11.46
C ARG A 462 24.28 -27.31 11.85
N LEU A 463 23.34 -26.41 12.10
CA LEU A 463 23.60 -24.98 12.32
C LEU A 463 23.86 -24.63 13.79
N LYS A 464 23.44 -25.48 14.71
CA LYS A 464 23.60 -25.31 16.19
C LYS A 464 23.26 -23.89 16.66
N PRO A 465 22.00 -23.45 16.54
CA PRO A 465 21.62 -22.09 16.90
C PRO A 465 21.99 -21.76 18.34
N THR A 466 22.53 -20.57 18.59
CA THR A 466 22.82 -20.05 19.92
C THR A 466 21.75 -19.03 20.30
N LEU A 467 21.05 -19.26 21.44
CA LEU A 467 19.99 -18.39 21.96
C LEU A 467 20.49 -17.63 23.17
N TYR A 468 20.33 -16.31 23.17
CA TYR A 468 20.72 -15.43 24.28
C TYR A 468 19.49 -15.11 25.16
N ARG A 469 19.01 -16.11 25.92
CA ARG A 469 17.76 -16.02 26.71
C ARG A 469 17.75 -14.89 27.72
N ASP A 470 18.89 -14.56 28.33
CA ASP A 470 18.98 -13.45 29.29
C ASP A 470 18.78 -12.07 28.63
N ARG A 471 19.18 -11.92 27.36
CA ARG A 471 18.89 -10.71 26.60
C ARG A 471 17.41 -10.64 26.24
N LEU A 472 16.79 -11.78 25.88
CA LEU A 472 15.37 -11.87 25.57
C LEU A 472 14.48 -11.44 26.74
N LYS A 473 14.83 -11.82 27.97
CA LYS A 473 14.07 -11.42 29.18
C LYS A 473 13.96 -9.91 29.32
N ARG A 474 14.96 -9.15 28.87
CA ARG A 474 15.00 -7.68 28.95
C ARG A 474 14.15 -6.98 27.88
N ILE A 475 13.69 -7.69 26.86
CA ILE A 475 12.84 -7.12 25.82
C ILE A 475 11.41 -7.02 26.35
N PRO A 476 10.77 -5.84 26.28
CA PRO A 476 9.37 -5.71 26.66
C PRO A 476 8.49 -6.52 25.70
N TRP A 477 7.49 -7.22 26.26
CA TRP A 477 6.46 -7.84 25.44
C TRP A 477 5.37 -6.80 25.15
N PRO A 478 5.01 -6.55 23.88
CA PRO A 478 3.98 -5.58 23.57
C PRO A 478 2.64 -6.04 24.15
N VAL A 479 2.09 -5.25 25.05
CA VAL A 479 0.73 -5.45 25.61
C VAL A 479 -0.24 -4.75 24.69
N ARG A 480 -1.29 -5.43 24.26
CA ARG A 480 -2.39 -4.80 23.54
C ARG A 480 -2.96 -3.69 24.43
N PRO A 481 -3.11 -2.43 23.98
CA PRO A 481 -3.89 -1.47 24.72
C PRO A 481 -5.26 -2.08 24.99
N ALA A 482 -5.75 -2.01 26.21
CA ALA A 482 -7.11 -2.45 26.52
C ALA A 482 -8.05 -1.75 25.54
N GLU A 483 -8.87 -2.49 24.79
CA GLU A 483 -9.94 -1.90 23.99
C GLU A 483 -10.77 -1.03 24.96
N PRO A 484 -10.97 0.26 24.69
CA PRO A 484 -11.88 1.06 25.49
C PRO A 484 -13.23 0.37 25.45
N GLY A 485 -13.72 0.00 26.62
CA GLY A 485 -14.80 -0.94 26.93
C GLY A 485 -15.91 -1.01 25.88
N LYS A 486 -16.26 -2.27 25.58
CA LYS A 486 -17.54 -2.59 24.96
C LYS A 486 -18.67 -2.28 25.93
#